data_9959f7cb98c16a0e361f26b9edf7ca84
#
_entry.id   9959f7cb98c16a0e361f26b9edf7ca84
#
_cell.length_a   1.000
_cell.length_b   1.000
_cell.length_c   1.000
_cell.angle_alpha   90.00
_cell.angle_beta   90.00
_cell.angle_gamma   90.00
#
_symmetry.space_group_name_H-M   'P 1'
#
loop_
_entity.id
_entity.type
_entity.pdbx_description
1 polymer ?
#
loop_
_entity_poly.entity_id
_entity_poly.type
_entity_poly.pdbx_seq_one_letter_code
_entity_poly.pdbx_strand_id
1 'polypeptide(L)'
;MSKSITIFGCGYLGQVLAGHCLENGWRVSALTRNPETAETLRQKGVARVVNAKLEGSDWHGQLDPTQDFVVNCVGAASRTLDGYRESYVNGQDSVRRWLGAGKIGTLLFTSSISVYPQGGGVLVDENSSTHGASERARLLLEAESKCLSPSPRLARSFVLRLAGIYGPGRHLLIEKLKNGQTFGGNSARTLNLIHVE
;
A
#
# COMPACT_ATOMS: atom_id res chain seq x y z
N MET A 1 -15.14 11.83 19.29
CA MET A 1 -15.05 12.22 17.86
C MET A 1 -14.75 10.97 17.05
N SER A 2 -15.35 10.81 15.87
CA SER A 2 -15.03 9.72 14.94
C SER A 2 -13.60 9.88 14.43
N LYS A 3 -12.84 8.77 14.35
CA LYS A 3 -11.49 8.79 13.76
C LYS A 3 -11.56 9.06 12.26
N SER A 4 -10.54 9.71 11.73
CA SER A 4 -10.41 10.01 10.30
C SER A 4 -9.26 9.26 9.66
N ILE A 5 -9.48 8.75 8.44
CA ILE A 5 -8.46 8.04 7.67
C ILE A 5 -8.51 8.43 6.20
N THR A 6 -7.33 8.65 5.61
CA THR A 6 -7.18 8.74 4.16
C THR A 6 -6.40 7.52 3.65
N ILE A 7 -6.98 6.81 2.67
CA ILE A 7 -6.39 5.61 2.07
C ILE A 7 -5.99 5.93 0.62
N PHE A 8 -4.69 5.88 0.35
CA PHE A 8 -4.15 5.96 -0.99
C PHE A 8 -3.97 4.56 -1.57
N GLY A 9 -4.54 4.32 -2.75
CA GLY A 9 -4.47 3.03 -3.42
C GLY A 9 -5.53 2.02 -2.95
N CYS A 10 -6.79 2.29 -3.25
CA CYS A 10 -7.90 1.39 -2.92
C CYS A 10 -8.01 0.21 -3.93
N GLY A 11 -6.91 -0.53 -4.10
CA GLY A 11 -6.90 -1.85 -4.72
C GLY A 11 -7.45 -2.91 -3.76
N TYR A 12 -6.98 -4.15 -3.88
CA TYR A 12 -7.45 -5.28 -3.08
C TYR A 12 -7.38 -5.03 -1.56
N LEU A 13 -6.21 -4.64 -1.06
CA LEU A 13 -6.02 -4.36 0.37
C LEU A 13 -6.77 -3.09 0.82
N GLY A 14 -6.65 -2.00 0.04
CA GLY A 14 -7.23 -0.71 0.45
C GLY A 14 -8.75 -0.71 0.49
N GLN A 15 -9.43 -1.54 -0.33
CA GLN A 15 -10.89 -1.69 -0.28
C GLN A 15 -11.34 -2.44 0.99
N VAL A 16 -10.62 -3.48 1.41
CA VAL A 16 -10.90 -4.22 2.65
C VAL A 16 -10.70 -3.28 3.85
N LEU A 17 -9.58 -2.56 3.89
CA LEU A 17 -9.30 -1.58 4.93
C LEU A 17 -10.39 -0.50 5.01
N ALA A 18 -10.84 0.03 3.86
CA ALA A 18 -11.92 1.02 3.82
C ALA A 18 -13.22 0.46 4.41
N GLY A 19 -13.57 -0.79 4.07
CA GLY A 19 -14.74 -1.48 4.62
C GLY A 19 -14.68 -1.57 6.15
N HIS A 20 -13.59 -2.11 6.70
CA HIS A 20 -13.41 -2.22 8.14
C HIS A 20 -13.44 -0.86 8.87
N CYS A 21 -12.85 0.18 8.27
CA CYS A 21 -12.93 1.52 8.86
C CYS A 21 -14.35 2.07 8.88
N LEU A 22 -15.13 1.87 7.81
CA LEU A 22 -16.55 2.29 7.75
C LEU A 22 -17.40 1.53 8.77
N GLU A 23 -17.25 0.22 8.89
CA GLU A 23 -17.95 -0.62 9.87
C GLU A 23 -17.68 -0.17 11.31
N ASN A 24 -16.48 0.37 11.57
CA ASN A 24 -16.08 0.93 12.87
C ASN A 24 -16.43 2.43 13.03
N GLY A 25 -17.24 3.01 12.13
CA GLY A 25 -17.71 4.37 12.21
C GLY A 25 -16.65 5.45 11.95
N TRP A 26 -15.56 5.11 11.25
CA TRP A 26 -14.53 6.09 10.90
C TRP A 26 -14.94 6.92 9.68
N ARG A 27 -14.49 8.15 9.62
CA ARG A 27 -14.60 8.99 8.43
C ARG A 27 -13.50 8.61 7.45
N VAL A 28 -13.88 7.91 6.37
CA VAL A 28 -12.95 7.40 5.36
C VAL A 28 -12.89 8.35 4.17
N SER A 29 -11.68 8.71 3.75
CA SER A 29 -11.38 9.34 2.47
C SER A 29 -10.48 8.41 1.65
N ALA A 30 -10.60 8.43 0.34
CA ALA A 30 -9.89 7.50 -0.53
C ALA A 30 -9.39 8.16 -1.82
N LEU A 31 -8.22 7.70 -2.28
CA LEU A 31 -7.71 8.00 -3.62
C LEU A 31 -7.48 6.69 -4.37
N THR A 32 -7.99 6.62 -5.58
CA THR A 32 -7.77 5.51 -6.51
C THR A 32 -7.66 6.01 -7.94
N ARG A 33 -6.82 5.39 -8.76
CA ARG A 33 -6.74 5.70 -10.19
C ARG A 33 -7.78 4.98 -11.03
N ASN A 34 -8.46 3.96 -10.47
CA ASN A 34 -9.47 3.18 -11.16
C ASN A 34 -10.85 3.80 -10.95
N PRO A 35 -11.55 4.25 -12.02
CA PRO A 35 -12.85 4.90 -11.90
C PRO A 35 -13.96 3.96 -11.38
N GLU A 36 -13.92 2.67 -11.72
CA GLU A 36 -14.90 1.67 -11.24
C GLU A 36 -14.75 1.46 -9.74
N THR A 37 -13.50 1.37 -9.26
CA THR A 37 -13.21 1.31 -7.82
C THR A 37 -13.67 2.58 -7.11
N ALA A 38 -13.48 3.75 -7.72
CA ALA A 38 -13.94 5.02 -7.15
C ALA A 38 -15.45 5.02 -6.96
N GLU A 39 -16.20 4.52 -7.94
CA GLU A 39 -17.65 4.43 -7.85
C GLU A 39 -18.09 3.43 -6.77
N THR A 40 -17.49 2.25 -6.74
CA THR A 40 -17.74 1.25 -5.68
C THR A 40 -17.51 1.82 -4.28
N LEU A 41 -16.46 2.61 -4.07
CA LEU A 41 -16.17 3.24 -2.78
C LEU A 41 -17.22 4.30 -2.39
N ARG A 42 -17.73 5.08 -3.36
CA ARG A 42 -18.83 6.04 -3.11
C ARG A 42 -20.10 5.32 -2.67
N GLN A 43 -20.46 4.24 -3.36
CA GLN A 43 -21.63 3.41 -3.03
C GLN A 43 -21.51 2.76 -1.64
N LYS A 44 -20.28 2.44 -1.19
CA LYS A 44 -20.02 1.94 0.16
C LYS A 44 -20.04 3.01 1.25
N GLY A 45 -20.26 4.28 0.92
CA GLY A 45 -20.35 5.37 1.90
C GLY A 45 -19.01 6.00 2.27
N VAL A 46 -17.95 5.83 1.46
CA VAL A 46 -16.70 6.59 1.65
C VAL A 46 -16.97 8.08 1.50
N ALA A 47 -16.64 8.86 2.52
CA ALA A 47 -17.04 10.28 2.64
C ALA A 47 -16.45 11.16 1.54
N ARG A 48 -15.24 10.84 1.07
CA ARG A 48 -14.56 11.54 -0.03
C ARG A 48 -13.78 10.55 -0.89
N VAL A 49 -14.07 10.51 -2.18
CA VAL A 49 -13.35 9.65 -3.14
C VAL A 49 -12.79 10.51 -4.27
N VAL A 50 -11.46 10.48 -4.41
CA VAL A 50 -10.74 11.17 -5.49
C VAL A 50 -10.24 10.15 -6.49
N ASN A 51 -10.56 10.36 -7.77
CA ASN A 51 -10.06 9.54 -8.87
C ASN A 51 -8.87 10.24 -9.52
N ALA A 52 -7.67 9.85 -9.10
CA ALA A 52 -6.41 10.45 -9.56
C ALA A 52 -5.24 9.48 -9.39
N LYS A 53 -4.11 9.80 -10.00
CA LYS A 53 -2.82 9.17 -9.77
C LYS A 53 -2.14 9.78 -8.54
N LEU A 54 -1.50 8.95 -7.71
CA LEU A 54 -0.89 9.40 -6.46
C LEU A 54 0.31 10.32 -6.68
N GLU A 55 1.12 10.06 -7.70
CA GLU A 55 2.34 10.82 -8.03
C GLU A 55 2.07 12.26 -8.47
N GLY A 56 0.84 12.56 -8.90
CA GLY A 56 0.40 13.92 -9.25
C GLY A 56 0.17 14.81 -8.01
N SER A 57 -0.22 16.06 -8.25
CA SER A 57 -0.61 17.01 -7.22
C SER A 57 -2.06 17.48 -7.32
N ASP A 58 -2.77 17.09 -8.37
CA ASP A 58 -4.14 17.53 -8.70
C ASP A 58 -5.16 17.15 -7.61
N TRP A 59 -4.84 16.16 -6.80
CA TRP A 59 -5.65 15.67 -5.69
C TRP A 59 -5.39 16.38 -4.36
N HIS A 60 -4.28 17.15 -4.22
CA HIS A 60 -3.84 17.73 -2.94
C HIS A 60 -4.92 18.65 -2.32
N GLY A 61 -5.58 19.47 -3.14
CA GLY A 61 -6.68 20.34 -2.68
C GLY A 61 -8.02 19.64 -2.49
N GLN A 62 -8.11 18.35 -2.84
CA GLN A 62 -9.36 17.59 -2.78
C GLN A 62 -9.49 16.71 -1.54
N LEU A 63 -8.40 16.46 -0.84
CA LEU A 63 -8.36 15.68 0.40
C LEU A 63 -7.83 16.54 1.54
N ASP A 64 -8.50 16.44 2.70
CA ASP A 64 -8.08 17.13 3.92
C ASP A 64 -6.73 16.56 4.40
N PRO A 65 -5.67 17.37 4.51
CA PRO A 65 -4.36 16.91 4.98
C PRO A 65 -4.27 16.75 6.50
N THR A 66 -5.33 17.03 7.24
CA THR A 66 -5.39 16.81 8.69
C THR A 66 -6.17 15.54 8.97
N GLN A 67 -5.46 14.46 9.34
CA GLN A 67 -6.00 13.12 9.52
C GLN A 67 -5.42 12.45 10.77
N ASP A 68 -6.24 11.60 11.43
CA ASP A 68 -5.69 10.70 12.46
C ASP A 68 -4.79 9.64 11.84
N PHE A 69 -5.18 9.12 10.67
CA PHE A 69 -4.45 8.08 9.97
C PHE A 69 -4.36 8.36 8.46
N VAL A 70 -3.23 8.02 7.90
CA VAL A 70 -3.01 7.99 6.45
C VAL A 70 -2.34 6.67 6.10
N VAL A 71 -2.91 5.93 5.16
CA VAL A 71 -2.37 4.63 4.72
C VAL A 71 -2.11 4.68 3.22
N ASN A 72 -0.86 4.46 2.83
CA ASN A 72 -0.48 4.32 1.43
C ASN A 72 -0.36 2.83 1.06
N CYS A 73 -1.39 2.31 0.37
CA CYS A 73 -1.49 0.93 -0.14
C CYS A 73 -1.32 0.87 -1.67
N VAL A 74 -0.76 1.89 -2.29
CA VAL A 74 -0.60 1.91 -3.76
C VAL A 74 0.32 0.79 -4.21
N GLY A 75 -0.12 0.01 -5.18
CA GLY A 75 0.71 -0.95 -5.89
C GLY A 75 1.31 -0.36 -7.17
N ALA A 76 2.37 -0.97 -7.68
CA ALA A 76 3.03 -0.53 -8.91
C ALA A 76 2.05 -0.44 -10.10
N ALA A 77 2.12 0.63 -10.86
CA ALA A 77 1.32 0.85 -12.07
C ALA A 77 1.65 -0.17 -13.16
N SER A 78 2.90 -0.57 -13.25
CA SER A 78 3.41 -1.59 -14.15
C SER A 78 4.58 -2.35 -13.50
N ARG A 79 5.04 -3.43 -14.15
CA ARG A 79 6.21 -4.21 -13.69
C ARG A 79 7.55 -3.62 -14.13
N THR A 80 7.57 -2.45 -14.77
CA THR A 80 8.80 -1.74 -15.17
C THR A 80 9.41 -0.98 -14.00
N LEU A 81 10.68 -0.61 -14.08
CA LEU A 81 11.33 0.24 -13.09
C LEU A 81 10.67 1.61 -13.00
N ASP A 82 10.28 2.19 -14.15
CA ASP A 82 9.57 3.47 -14.20
C ASP A 82 8.22 3.39 -13.48
N GLY A 83 7.43 2.33 -13.71
CA GLY A 83 6.17 2.13 -13.01
C GLY A 83 6.34 1.95 -11.49
N TYR A 84 7.45 1.34 -11.04
CA TYR A 84 7.81 1.27 -9.63
C TYR A 84 8.20 2.66 -9.09
N ARG A 85 9.04 3.40 -9.81
CA ARG A 85 9.46 4.76 -9.43
C ARG A 85 8.27 5.70 -9.33
N GLU A 86 7.43 5.73 -10.35
CA GLU A 86 6.22 6.57 -10.36
C GLU A 86 5.31 6.25 -9.17
N SER A 87 4.94 4.99 -9.00
CA SER A 87 3.96 4.60 -7.99
C SER A 87 4.47 4.73 -6.56
N TYR A 88 5.71 4.31 -6.30
CA TYR A 88 6.24 4.24 -4.94
C TYR A 88 7.03 5.48 -4.56
N VAL A 89 8.03 5.85 -5.35
CA VAL A 89 8.93 6.94 -4.98
C VAL A 89 8.24 8.29 -5.17
N ASN A 90 7.76 8.56 -6.39
CA ASN A 90 7.08 9.83 -6.71
C ASN A 90 5.74 9.93 -5.98
N GLY A 91 5.02 8.80 -5.83
CA GLY A 91 3.81 8.73 -5.03
C GLY A 91 4.06 9.11 -3.58
N GLN A 92 5.12 8.58 -2.95
CA GLN A 92 5.46 8.92 -1.56
C GLN A 92 5.92 10.38 -1.44
N ASP A 93 6.64 10.93 -2.43
CA ASP A 93 6.97 12.35 -2.48
C ASP A 93 5.73 13.24 -2.55
N SER A 94 4.71 12.82 -3.33
CA SER A 94 3.43 13.53 -3.41
C SER A 94 2.69 13.52 -2.08
N VAL A 95 2.63 12.36 -1.40
CA VAL A 95 2.07 12.25 -0.05
C VAL A 95 2.79 13.18 0.93
N ARG A 96 4.12 13.22 0.87
CA ARG A 96 4.94 14.09 1.75
C ARG A 96 4.68 15.58 1.52
N ARG A 97 4.51 16.00 0.27
CA ARG A 97 4.13 17.40 -0.05
C ARG A 97 2.74 17.74 0.47
N TRP A 98 1.77 16.87 0.25
CA TRP A 98 0.40 17.06 0.75
C TRP A 98 0.35 17.12 2.27
N LEU A 99 1.07 16.26 2.97
CA LEU A 99 1.20 16.23 4.42
C LEU A 99 1.71 17.57 4.98
N GLY A 100 2.56 18.27 4.24
CA GLY A 100 3.09 19.59 4.64
C GLY A 100 2.02 20.67 4.85
N ALA A 101 0.82 20.50 4.29
CA ALA A 101 -0.30 21.44 4.44
C ALA A 101 -1.20 21.17 5.68
N GLY A 102 -1.01 20.04 6.38
CA GLY A 102 -1.89 19.63 7.48
C GLY A 102 -1.17 19.08 8.69
N LYS A 103 -1.84 18.18 9.42
CA LYS A 103 -1.31 17.47 10.58
C LYS A 103 -1.80 16.02 10.55
N ILE A 104 -0.88 15.06 10.61
CA ILE A 104 -1.18 13.62 10.54
C ILE A 104 -0.74 12.94 11.83
N GLY A 105 -1.65 12.16 12.44
CA GLY A 105 -1.36 11.34 13.60
C GLY A 105 -0.44 10.16 13.24
N THR A 106 -0.84 9.36 12.26
CA THR A 106 -0.07 8.17 11.82
C THR A 106 -0.03 8.07 10.30
N LEU A 107 1.15 7.98 9.72
CA LEU A 107 1.38 7.62 8.32
C LEU A 107 1.85 6.16 8.25
N LEU A 108 1.22 5.35 7.41
CA LEU A 108 1.58 3.97 7.18
C LEU A 108 1.80 3.73 5.68
N PHE A 109 2.89 3.05 5.34
CA PHE A 109 3.19 2.61 3.99
C PHE A 109 3.25 1.09 3.92
N THR A 110 2.48 0.48 3.02
CA THR A 110 2.56 -0.95 2.75
C THR A 110 3.65 -1.23 1.71
N SER A 111 4.77 -1.72 2.20
CA SER A 111 5.90 -2.19 1.40
C SER A 111 5.80 -3.71 1.19
N SER A 112 6.87 -4.37 0.86
CA SER A 112 6.91 -5.80 0.52
C SER A 112 8.13 -6.49 1.11
N ILE A 113 7.97 -7.75 1.53
CA ILE A 113 9.10 -8.62 1.87
C ILE A 113 10.08 -8.84 0.72
N SER A 114 9.71 -8.47 -0.52
CA SER A 114 10.61 -8.55 -1.69
C SER A 114 11.83 -7.62 -1.59
N VAL A 115 11.91 -6.76 -0.58
CA VAL A 115 13.10 -5.95 -0.27
C VAL A 115 14.24 -6.79 0.29
N TYR A 116 13.95 -7.96 0.84
CA TYR A 116 14.93 -8.89 1.38
C TYR A 116 15.51 -9.78 0.27
N PRO A 117 16.85 -9.77 0.08
CA PRO A 117 17.50 -10.63 -0.91
C PRO A 117 17.69 -12.08 -0.45
N GLN A 118 17.53 -12.36 0.84
CA GLN A 118 17.75 -13.68 1.42
C GLN A 118 16.75 -14.71 0.88
N GLY A 119 17.20 -15.93 0.70
CA GLY A 119 16.42 -17.07 0.25
C GLY A 119 16.79 -18.35 1.00
N GLY A 120 16.35 -19.51 0.50
CA GLY A 120 16.76 -20.81 1.09
C GLY A 120 16.24 -21.12 2.48
N GLY A 121 15.13 -20.49 2.90
CA GLY A 121 14.54 -20.73 4.23
C GLY A 121 15.18 -19.94 5.37
N VAL A 122 16.03 -18.96 5.08
CA VAL A 122 16.59 -18.06 6.10
C VAL A 122 15.46 -17.20 6.68
N LEU A 123 15.40 -17.13 8.02
CA LEU A 123 14.49 -16.21 8.72
C LEU A 123 14.98 -14.77 8.54
N VAL A 124 14.06 -13.88 8.26
CA VAL A 124 14.29 -12.44 8.14
C VAL A 124 13.34 -11.68 9.06
N ASP A 125 13.81 -10.57 9.60
CA ASP A 125 13.07 -9.61 10.41
C ASP A 125 13.31 -8.19 9.88
N GLU A 126 12.76 -7.18 10.57
CA GLU A 126 12.91 -5.77 10.20
C GLU A 126 14.37 -5.26 10.23
N ASN A 127 15.27 -5.92 10.96
CA ASN A 127 16.68 -5.57 11.09
C ASN A 127 17.56 -6.30 10.08
N SER A 128 17.01 -7.27 9.37
CA SER A 128 17.75 -8.07 8.39
C SER A 128 18.24 -7.21 7.23
N SER A 129 19.48 -7.51 6.78
CA SER A 129 20.14 -6.72 5.73
C SER A 129 19.34 -6.74 4.42
N THR A 130 19.17 -5.57 3.81
CA THR A 130 18.65 -5.39 2.47
C THR A 130 19.75 -5.20 1.42
N HIS A 131 21.02 -5.39 1.81
CA HIS A 131 22.15 -5.33 0.89
C HIS A 131 22.01 -6.43 -0.19
N GLY A 132 22.19 -6.08 -1.45
CA GLY A 132 21.94 -6.99 -2.57
C GLY A 132 20.49 -6.99 -3.07
N ALA A 133 19.62 -6.15 -2.55
CA ALA A 133 18.25 -6.00 -3.03
C ALA A 133 18.20 -5.67 -4.54
N SER A 134 17.22 -6.22 -5.24
CA SER A 134 17.00 -5.96 -6.67
C SER A 134 16.71 -4.48 -6.94
N GLU A 135 16.82 -4.02 -8.19
CA GLU A 135 16.51 -2.63 -8.55
C GLU A 135 15.08 -2.21 -8.17
N ARG A 136 14.09 -3.09 -8.36
CA ARG A 136 12.71 -2.83 -7.90
C ARG A 136 12.62 -2.72 -6.38
N ALA A 137 13.31 -3.58 -5.67
CA ALA A 137 13.36 -3.55 -4.22
C ALA A 137 14.04 -2.29 -3.69
N ARG A 138 15.08 -1.78 -4.36
CA ARG A 138 15.71 -0.50 -4.02
C ARG A 138 14.75 0.68 -4.14
N LEU A 139 13.85 0.70 -5.14
CA LEU A 139 12.81 1.73 -5.26
C LEU A 139 11.78 1.65 -4.12
N LEU A 140 11.44 0.45 -3.66
CA LEU A 140 10.61 0.28 -2.46
C LEU A 140 11.33 0.81 -1.20
N LEU A 141 12.60 0.46 -1.01
CA LEU A 141 13.42 0.96 0.11
C LEU A 141 13.57 2.49 0.09
N GLU A 142 13.69 3.10 -1.10
CA GLU A 142 13.68 4.55 -1.24
C GLU A 142 12.34 5.15 -0.77
N ALA A 143 11.22 4.55 -1.15
CA ALA A 143 9.89 4.97 -0.70
C ALA A 143 9.70 4.76 0.82
N GLU A 144 10.20 3.65 1.38
CA GLU A 144 10.23 3.40 2.83
C GLU A 144 10.97 4.52 3.57
N SER A 145 12.17 4.89 3.11
CA SER A 145 12.97 5.97 3.68
C SER A 145 12.21 7.31 3.66
N LYS A 146 11.52 7.61 2.55
CA LYS A 146 10.67 8.81 2.45
C LYS A 146 9.50 8.77 3.45
N CYS A 147 8.84 7.62 3.60
CA CYS A 147 7.76 7.45 4.59
C CYS A 147 8.25 7.71 6.01
N LEU A 148 9.41 7.18 6.36
CA LEU A 148 10.00 7.26 7.70
C LEU A 148 10.70 8.60 7.98
N SER A 149 10.91 9.45 6.97
CA SER A 149 11.57 10.74 7.16
C SER A 149 10.80 11.61 8.16
N PRO A 150 11.47 12.21 9.16
CA PRO A 150 10.82 13.05 10.16
C PRO A 150 10.07 14.24 9.53
N SER A 151 9.00 14.68 10.18
CA SER A 151 8.26 15.89 9.84
C SER A 151 7.57 16.45 11.08
N PRO A 152 7.59 17.75 11.30
CA PRO A 152 6.86 18.37 12.42
C PRO A 152 5.32 18.25 12.27
N ARG A 153 4.86 17.86 11.08
CA ARG A 153 3.44 17.65 10.75
C ARG A 153 2.98 16.20 10.91
N LEU A 154 3.88 15.29 11.27
CA LEU A 154 3.65 13.86 11.38
C LEU A 154 4.06 13.37 12.76
N ALA A 155 3.10 12.82 13.54
CA ALA A 155 3.40 12.35 14.88
C ALA A 155 4.19 11.02 14.84
N ARG A 156 3.85 10.11 13.92
CA ARG A 156 4.55 8.83 13.76
C ARG A 156 4.35 8.24 12.37
N SER A 157 5.31 7.42 11.93
CA SER A 157 5.23 6.69 10.67
C SER A 157 5.64 5.24 10.84
N PHE A 158 5.06 4.37 9.99
CA PHE A 158 5.34 2.94 9.97
C PHE A 158 5.45 2.44 8.54
N VAL A 159 6.29 1.43 8.34
CA VAL A 159 6.38 0.65 7.11
C VAL A 159 6.01 -0.79 7.43
N LEU A 160 5.07 -1.34 6.68
CA LEU A 160 4.70 -2.75 6.75
C LEU A 160 5.21 -3.47 5.50
N ARG A 161 6.23 -4.32 5.64
CA ARG A 161 6.76 -5.18 4.58
C ARG A 161 5.90 -6.43 4.48
N LEU A 162 4.83 -6.33 3.68
CA LEU A 162 3.82 -7.38 3.58
C LEU A 162 4.33 -8.58 2.76
N ALA A 163 3.94 -9.77 3.20
CA ALA A 163 4.07 -11.02 2.46
C ALA A 163 3.08 -11.08 1.26
N GLY A 164 3.04 -12.19 0.54
CA GLY A 164 2.07 -12.38 -0.55
C GLY A 164 0.64 -12.33 -0.03
N ILE A 165 -0.11 -11.28 -0.37
CA ILE A 165 -1.48 -11.07 0.11
C ILE A 165 -2.43 -12.04 -0.62
N TYR A 166 -3.20 -12.81 0.15
CA TYR A 166 -4.25 -13.69 -0.36
C TYR A 166 -5.56 -13.46 0.39
N GLY A 167 -6.66 -14.04 -0.10
CA GLY A 167 -7.98 -13.98 0.51
C GLY A 167 -9.09 -14.10 -0.55
N PRO A 168 -10.34 -13.71 -0.24
CA PRO A 168 -11.46 -13.82 -1.17
C PRO A 168 -11.18 -13.23 -2.55
N GLY A 169 -11.41 -14.02 -3.61
CA GLY A 169 -11.16 -13.59 -4.99
C GLY A 169 -9.67 -13.43 -5.39
N ARG A 170 -8.71 -13.75 -4.51
CA ARG A 170 -7.27 -13.63 -4.79
C ARG A 170 -6.47 -14.75 -4.15
N HIS A 171 -6.31 -15.84 -4.89
CA HIS A 171 -5.45 -16.95 -4.47
C HIS A 171 -4.78 -17.61 -5.67
N LEU A 172 -3.55 -17.17 -5.98
CA LEU A 172 -2.82 -17.60 -7.19
C LEU A 172 -2.71 -19.13 -7.37
N LEU A 173 -2.56 -19.88 -6.27
CA LEU A 173 -2.45 -21.33 -6.33
C LEU A 173 -3.79 -21.99 -6.66
N ILE A 174 -4.88 -21.53 -6.04
CA ILE A 174 -6.24 -22.02 -6.30
C ILE A 174 -6.65 -21.69 -7.74
N GLU A 175 -6.36 -20.49 -8.23
CA GLU A 175 -6.66 -20.09 -9.61
C GLU A 175 -5.91 -20.97 -10.63
N LYS A 176 -4.64 -21.25 -10.39
CA LYS A 176 -3.86 -22.17 -11.23
C LYS A 176 -4.46 -23.57 -11.24
N LEU A 177 -4.83 -24.12 -10.08
CA LEU A 177 -5.48 -25.43 -9.99
C LEU A 177 -6.82 -25.45 -10.74
N LYS A 178 -7.67 -24.45 -10.57
CA LYS A 178 -8.95 -24.34 -11.29
C LYS A 178 -8.76 -24.29 -12.82
N ASN A 179 -7.66 -23.72 -13.27
CA ASN A 179 -7.31 -23.61 -14.70
C ASN A 179 -6.51 -24.82 -15.21
N GLY A 180 -6.41 -25.91 -14.43
CA GLY A 180 -5.69 -27.13 -14.82
C GLY A 180 -4.17 -26.93 -15.00
N GLN A 181 -3.61 -25.86 -14.47
CA GLN A 181 -2.18 -25.58 -14.59
C GLN A 181 -1.38 -26.41 -13.58
N THR A 182 -0.30 -27.01 -14.06
CA THR A 182 0.65 -27.74 -13.20
C THR A 182 1.56 -26.77 -12.44
N PHE A 183 1.88 -27.13 -11.21
CA PHE A 183 2.89 -26.42 -10.43
C PHE A 183 4.26 -26.98 -10.75
N GLY A 184 5.09 -26.19 -11.43
CA GLY A 184 6.52 -26.46 -11.54
C GLY A 184 7.26 -25.92 -10.32
N GLY A 185 8.32 -26.60 -9.89
CA GLY A 185 9.22 -26.11 -8.84
C GLY A 185 9.41 -27.10 -7.68
N ASN A 186 10.16 -26.65 -6.68
CA ASN A 186 10.44 -27.46 -5.49
C ASN A 186 9.20 -27.54 -4.58
N SER A 187 8.70 -28.75 -4.32
CA SER A 187 7.56 -29.00 -3.42
C SER A 187 7.82 -28.64 -1.94
N ALA A 188 9.10 -28.56 -1.55
CA ALA A 188 9.51 -28.13 -0.22
C ALA A 188 9.64 -26.60 -0.08
N ARG A 189 9.23 -25.83 -1.09
CA ARG A 189 9.29 -24.37 -1.05
C ARG A 189 8.36 -23.79 0.01
N THR A 190 8.92 -23.00 0.93
CA THR A 190 8.14 -22.20 1.87
C THR A 190 7.47 -21.03 1.15
N LEU A 191 6.18 -20.83 1.43
CA LEU A 191 5.41 -19.69 0.95
C LEU A 191 5.22 -18.68 2.09
N ASN A 192 5.57 -17.44 1.85
CA ASN A 192 5.27 -16.33 2.75
C ASN A 192 3.98 -15.68 2.30
N LEU A 193 2.90 -15.92 3.04
CA LEU A 193 1.56 -15.44 2.72
C LEU A 193 0.93 -14.75 3.94
N ILE A 194 0.10 -13.74 3.67
CA ILE A 194 -0.71 -13.04 4.67
C ILE A 194 -2.14 -12.91 4.16
N HIS A 195 -3.13 -13.21 5.01
CA HIS A 195 -4.53 -12.99 4.66
C HIS A 195 -4.83 -11.49 4.64
N VAL A 196 -5.76 -11.08 3.78
CA VAL A 196 -6.08 -9.66 3.59
C VAL A 196 -6.83 -9.04 4.77
N GLU A 197 -7.52 -9.88 5.56
CA GLU A 197 -8.28 -9.51 6.76
C GLU A 197 -7.45 -9.62 8.04
#